data_458f096a9b946cd986dcdb1425cee34d
#
_entry.id   458f096a9b946cd986dcdb1425cee34d
#
_cell.length_a   1.000
_cell.length_b   1.000
_cell.length_c   1.000
_cell.angle_alpha   90.00
_cell.angle_beta   90.00
_cell.angle_gamma   90.00
#
_symmetry.space_group_name_H-M   'P 1'
#
loop_
_entity.id
_entity.type
_entity.pdbx_description
1 polymer ?
#
loop_
_entity_poly.entity_id
_entity_poly.type
_entity_poly.pdbx_seq_one_letter_code
_entity_poly.pdbx_strand_id
1 'polypeptide(L)' 'ISPDRNFTKIVQKLRKAKDDMKIRCVISPRASIKGGRAILDGAELEDVLRDYVFGGLDEETVKRIRHEAKV' A
#
# COMPACT_ATOMS: atom_id res chain seq x y z
N ILE A 1 -19.33 8.21 -2.57
CA ILE A 1 -18.16 8.86 -2.00
C ILE A 1 -16.92 8.10 -2.46
N SER A 2 -16.00 8.79 -3.02
CA SER A 2 -14.79 8.19 -3.54
C SER A 2 -13.89 7.71 -2.40
N PRO A 3 -13.12 6.63 -2.61
CA PRO A 3 -12.13 6.21 -1.62
C PRO A 3 -11.12 7.32 -1.36
N ASP A 4 -10.45 7.23 -0.24
CA ASP A 4 -9.48 8.23 0.17
C ASP A 4 -8.42 8.41 -0.91
N ARG A 5 -8.37 9.62 -1.49
CA ARG A 5 -7.42 9.95 -2.56
C ARG A 5 -5.98 9.83 -2.08
N ASN A 6 -5.73 10.18 -0.81
CA ASN A 6 -4.38 10.06 -0.25
C ASN A 6 -3.94 8.61 -0.22
N PHE A 7 -4.82 7.71 0.18
CA PHE A 7 -4.51 6.29 0.20
C PHE A 7 -4.24 5.76 -1.22
N THR A 8 -5.05 6.16 -2.19
CA THR A 8 -4.85 5.75 -3.58
C THR A 8 -3.50 6.21 -4.10
N LYS A 9 -3.11 7.45 -3.84
CA LYS A 9 -1.81 7.98 -4.23
C LYS A 9 -0.66 7.20 -3.58
N ILE A 10 -0.80 6.87 -2.30
CA ILE A 10 0.20 6.10 -1.59
C ILE A 10 0.36 4.72 -2.22
N VAL A 11 -0.74 4.04 -2.52
CA VAL A 11 -0.69 2.73 -3.16
C VAL A 11 -0.02 2.80 -4.53
N GLN A 12 -0.32 3.83 -5.31
CA GLN A 12 0.30 4.02 -6.62
C GLN A 12 1.81 4.24 -6.49
N LYS A 13 2.24 5.03 -5.52
CA LYS A 13 3.66 5.24 -5.26
C LYS A 13 4.36 3.94 -4.87
N LEU A 14 3.71 3.16 -4.02
CA LEU A 14 4.26 1.88 -3.59
C LEU A 14 4.38 0.89 -4.75
N ARG A 15 3.38 0.85 -5.62
CA ARG A 15 3.42 0.00 -6.81
C ARG A 15 4.55 0.40 -7.75
N LYS A 16 4.73 1.70 -7.97
CA LYS A 16 5.80 2.21 -8.81
C LYS A 16 7.16 1.89 -8.20
N ALA A 17 7.31 2.09 -6.89
CA ALA A 17 8.56 1.80 -6.21
C ALA A 17 8.95 0.34 -6.33
N LYS A 18 8.00 -0.58 -6.12
CA LYS A 18 8.29 -2.00 -6.25
C LYS A 18 8.66 -2.39 -7.67
N ASP A 19 8.02 -1.77 -8.67
CA ASP A 19 8.34 -2.02 -10.08
C ASP A 19 9.76 -1.53 -10.40
N ASP A 20 10.11 -0.34 -9.93
CA ASP A 20 11.45 0.22 -10.12
C ASP A 20 12.52 -0.66 -9.46
N MET A 21 12.21 -1.25 -8.33
CA MET A 21 13.12 -2.15 -7.61
C MET A 21 13.08 -3.59 -8.14
N LYS A 22 12.23 -3.87 -9.11
CA LYS A 22 12.03 -5.20 -9.69
C LYS A 22 11.68 -6.26 -8.65
N ILE A 23 10.91 -5.86 -7.66
CA ILE A 23 10.43 -6.78 -6.63
C ILE A 23 9.25 -7.57 -7.18
N ARG A 24 9.32 -8.89 -7.08
CA ARG A 24 8.24 -9.76 -7.54
C ARG A 24 7.14 -9.87 -6.49
N CYS A 25 6.35 -8.84 -6.37
CA CYS A 25 5.16 -8.90 -5.54
C CYS A 25 4.01 -8.25 -6.30
N VAL A 26 2.80 -8.71 -6.02
CA VAL A 26 1.61 -8.16 -6.65
C VAL A 26 0.82 -7.39 -5.60
N ILE A 27 0.69 -6.09 -5.83
CA ILE A 27 -0.20 -5.26 -5.03
C ILE A 27 -1.53 -5.23 -5.78
N SER A 28 -2.50 -6.01 -5.29
CA SER A 28 -3.77 -6.17 -5.95
C SER A 28 -4.58 -4.88 -5.97
N PRO A 29 -5.29 -4.56 -7.07
CA PRO A 29 -6.23 -3.45 -7.07
C PRO A 29 -7.29 -3.55 -5.97
N ARG A 30 -7.64 -4.78 -5.58
CA ARG A 30 -8.58 -5.00 -4.47
C ARG A 30 -8.05 -4.47 -3.15
N ALA A 31 -6.73 -4.53 -2.94
CA ALA A 31 -6.12 -3.99 -1.73
C ALA A 31 -6.37 -2.48 -1.62
N SER A 32 -6.30 -1.77 -2.74
CA SER A 32 -6.58 -0.34 -2.77
C SER A 32 -8.03 -0.04 -2.38
N ILE A 33 -8.97 -0.81 -2.92
CA ILE A 33 -10.39 -0.61 -2.66
C ILE A 33 -10.73 -0.95 -1.20
N LYS A 34 -10.32 -2.14 -0.75
CA LYS A 34 -10.59 -2.59 0.62
C LYS A 34 -9.90 -1.72 1.66
N GLY A 35 -8.65 -1.35 1.38
CA GLY A 35 -7.89 -0.50 2.28
C GLY A 35 -8.49 0.89 2.42
N GLY A 36 -8.90 1.49 1.29
CA GLY A 36 -9.57 2.78 1.32
C GLY A 36 -10.86 2.75 2.12
N ARG A 37 -11.60 1.65 1.98
CA ARG A 37 -12.85 1.46 2.72
C ARG A 37 -12.59 1.32 4.22
N ALA A 38 -11.55 0.59 4.60
CA ALA A 38 -11.17 0.43 6.00
C ALA A 38 -10.78 1.77 6.61
N ILE A 39 -10.08 2.62 5.88
CA ILE A 39 -9.72 3.96 6.34
C ILE A 39 -10.97 4.80 6.58
N LEU A 40 -11.93 4.73 5.68
CA LEU A 40 -13.20 5.43 5.84
C LEU A 40 -13.96 4.94 7.09
N ASP A 41 -13.79 3.67 7.45
CA ASP A 41 -14.40 3.10 8.64
C ASP A 41 -13.62 3.42 9.92
N GLY A 42 -12.52 4.14 9.81
CA GLY A 42 -11.75 4.59 10.97
C GLY A 42 -10.44 3.85 11.22
N ALA A 43 -10.04 2.96 10.32
CA ALA A 43 -8.77 2.25 10.48
C ALA A 43 -7.59 3.18 10.22
N GLU A 44 -6.49 2.92 10.91
CA GLU A 44 -5.28 3.71 10.71
C GLU A 44 -4.57 3.31 9.40
N LEU A 45 -3.99 4.30 8.74
CA LEU A 45 -3.27 4.09 7.48
C LEU A 45 -2.19 3.03 7.61
N GLU A 46 -1.42 3.06 8.69
CA GLU A 46 -0.33 2.09 8.90
C GLU A 46 -0.86 0.66 8.99
N ASP A 47 -1.96 0.47 9.73
CA ASP A 47 -2.57 -0.85 9.87
C ASP A 47 -3.10 -1.35 8.53
N VAL A 48 -3.74 -0.47 7.78
CA VAL A 48 -4.30 -0.80 6.47
C VAL A 48 -3.19 -1.19 5.50
N LEU A 49 -2.11 -0.44 5.45
CA LEU A 49 -0.97 -0.75 4.60
C LEU A 49 -0.38 -2.12 4.96
N ARG A 50 -0.23 -2.38 6.25
CA ARG A 50 0.33 -3.66 6.71
C ARG A 50 -0.57 -4.83 6.33
N ASP A 51 -1.87 -4.71 6.55
CA ASP A 51 -2.79 -5.81 6.36
C ASP A 51 -3.19 -6.04 4.91
N TYR A 52 -3.43 -4.98 4.17
CA TYR A 52 -4.01 -5.09 2.82
C TYR A 52 -2.98 -4.93 1.70
N VAL A 53 -1.98 -4.10 1.90
CA VAL A 53 -0.99 -3.82 0.85
C VAL A 53 0.23 -4.72 1.00
N PHE A 54 0.76 -4.81 2.20
CA PHE A 54 2.00 -5.53 2.48
C PHE A 54 1.79 -6.93 3.06
N GLY A 55 0.55 -7.39 3.11
CA GLY A 55 0.28 -8.73 3.62
C GLY A 55 1.07 -9.78 2.85
N GLY A 56 1.89 -10.57 3.55
CA GLY A 56 2.71 -11.60 2.93
C GLY A 56 4.12 -11.16 2.53
N LEU A 57 4.46 -9.89 2.72
CA LEU A 57 5.82 -9.40 2.44
C LEU A 57 6.66 -9.34 3.72
N ASP A 58 7.97 -9.53 3.55
CA ASP A 58 8.92 -9.39 4.65
C ASP A 58 9.04 -7.93 5.09
N GLU A 59 9.33 -7.72 6.37
CA GLU A 59 9.49 -6.37 6.89
C GLU A 59 10.59 -5.61 6.16
N GLU A 60 11.69 -6.26 5.83
CA GLU A 60 12.77 -5.62 5.09
C GLU A 60 12.31 -5.14 3.72
N THR A 61 11.57 -6.00 3.02
CA THR A 61 11.03 -5.63 1.70
C THR A 61 10.08 -4.44 1.83
N VAL A 62 9.21 -4.48 2.83
CA VAL A 62 8.27 -3.39 3.10
C VAL A 62 9.02 -2.09 3.37
N LYS A 63 10.03 -2.12 4.20
CA LYS A 63 10.83 -0.94 4.52
C LYS A 63 11.51 -0.37 3.28
N ARG A 64 12.06 -1.23 2.43
CA ARG A 64 12.70 -0.79 1.18
C ARG A 64 11.72 -0.11 0.25
N ILE A 65 10.56 -0.72 0.06
CA ILE A 65 9.53 -0.17 -0.81
C ILE A 65 9.07 1.19 -0.28
N ARG A 66 8.81 1.28 1.02
CA ARG A 66 8.36 2.53 1.64
C ARG A 66 9.43 3.62 1.53
N HIS A 67 10.68 3.26 1.73
CA HIS A 67 11.78 4.21 1.61
C HIS A 67 11.87 4.76 0.18
N GLU A 68 11.80 3.90 -0.81
CA GLU A 68 11.85 4.30 -2.21
C GLU A 68 10.65 5.16 -2.58
N ALA A 69 9.47 4.82 -2.08
CA ALA A 69 8.24 5.56 -2.34
C ALA A 69 8.12 6.83 -1.49
N LYS A 70 8.97 6.98 -0.51
CA LYS A 70 8.92 8.12 0.44
C LYS A 70 7.59 8.20 1.18
N VAL A 71 7.11 7.04 1.62
CA VAL A 71 5.83 6.94 2.34
C VAL A 71 6.05 6.58 3.80
#